data_c7f5bfe690e4efc13c928ef6c2d18d60
#
_entry.id   c7f5bfe690e4efc13c928ef6c2d18d60
#
_cell.length_a   1.000
_cell.length_b   1.000
_cell.length_c   1.000
_cell.angle_alpha   90.00
_cell.angle_beta   90.00
_cell.angle_gamma   90.00
#
_symmetry.space_group_name_H-M   'P 1'
#
loop_
_entity.id
_entity.type
_entity.pdbx_description
1 polymer ?
#
loop_
_entity_poly.entity_id
_entity_poly.type
_entity_poly.pdbx_seq_one_letter_code
_entity_poly.pdbx_strand_id
1 'polypeptide(L)'
;MDFMENNEEETNLLTKVARFENMLSSSCNLYFDREDFQELVDYYLSIQDESRAETVLDYAFEQHPNSPDLKLAQAHVFIANNLLMEALDLLKELETLQPDNGEILMAKGSVYSKLKIKDKAIACFKKAIDKVEFNEDVYFLMAMQYQHNMDYENAIKYHSKALKENPLFELSLYEINTCFDCTGDFSKAISFYTELIDENPYSETAWFNLGTMHAKGETYDQAVL
;
A
#
# COMPACT_ATOMS: atom_id res chain seq x y z
N MET A 1 8.43 0.23 -22.65
CA MET A 1 7.68 -1.01 -22.67
C MET A 1 6.57 -0.92 -21.63
N ASP A 2 6.83 -0.39 -20.44
CA ASP A 2 5.84 -0.29 -19.34
C ASP A 2 4.55 0.51 -19.62
N PHE A 3 4.59 1.56 -20.45
CA PHE A 3 3.39 2.38 -20.75
C PHE A 3 2.31 1.65 -21.58
N MET A 4 2.68 0.64 -22.35
CA MET A 4 1.71 -0.16 -23.11
C MET A 4 1.11 -1.29 -22.27
N GLU A 5 1.89 -1.91 -21.41
CA GLU A 5 1.44 -2.97 -20.51
C GLU A 5 0.44 -2.42 -19.47
N ASN A 6 0.74 -1.28 -18.83
CA ASN A 6 -0.19 -0.62 -17.90
C ASN A 6 -1.53 -0.25 -18.56
N ASN A 7 -1.52 0.20 -19.83
CA ASN A 7 -2.76 0.50 -20.55
C ASN A 7 -3.59 -0.74 -20.89
N GLU A 8 -2.94 -1.89 -21.13
CA GLU A 8 -3.66 -3.14 -21.40
C GLU A 8 -4.28 -3.72 -20.12
N GLU A 9 -3.57 -3.66 -18.99
CA GLU A 9 -4.08 -4.11 -17.69
C GLU A 9 -5.26 -3.25 -17.21
N GLU A 10 -5.15 -1.93 -17.30
CA GLU A 10 -6.22 -1.01 -16.96
C GLU A 10 -7.46 -1.21 -17.85
N THR A 11 -7.25 -1.42 -19.16
CA THR A 11 -8.33 -1.70 -20.10
C THR A 11 -9.00 -3.05 -19.79
N ASN A 12 -8.23 -4.05 -19.36
CA ASN A 12 -8.73 -5.36 -18.97
C ASN A 12 -9.59 -5.26 -17.70
N LEU A 13 -9.11 -4.54 -16.67
CA LEU A 13 -9.84 -4.31 -15.43
C LEU A 13 -11.16 -3.58 -15.68
N LEU A 14 -11.16 -2.48 -16.44
CA LEU A 14 -12.38 -1.74 -16.79
C LEU A 14 -13.38 -2.61 -17.58
N THR A 15 -12.90 -3.54 -18.39
CA THR A 15 -13.73 -4.52 -19.09
C THR A 15 -14.40 -5.49 -18.10
N LYS A 16 -13.67 -5.96 -17.08
CA LYS A 16 -14.22 -6.80 -16.00
C LYS A 16 -15.28 -6.06 -15.19
N VAL A 17 -15.02 -4.80 -14.85
CA VAL A 17 -15.95 -3.92 -14.16
C VAL A 17 -17.26 -3.75 -14.98
N ALA A 18 -17.14 -3.39 -16.26
CA ALA A 18 -18.29 -3.23 -17.14
C ALA A 18 -19.09 -4.54 -17.29
N ARG A 19 -18.41 -5.68 -17.38
CA ARG A 19 -19.03 -7.01 -17.43
C ARG A 19 -19.80 -7.32 -16.14
N PHE A 20 -19.24 -6.99 -14.97
CA PHE A 20 -19.87 -7.19 -13.68
C PHE A 20 -21.11 -6.27 -13.52
N GLU A 21 -21.01 -4.98 -13.86
CA GLU A 21 -22.13 -4.04 -13.80
C GLU A 21 -23.27 -4.44 -14.75
N ASN A 22 -22.95 -4.92 -15.95
CA ASN A 22 -23.94 -5.46 -16.89
C ASN A 22 -24.62 -6.72 -16.32
N MET A 23 -23.90 -7.58 -15.62
CA MET A 23 -24.46 -8.75 -14.93
C MET A 23 -25.50 -8.32 -13.89
N LEU A 24 -25.17 -7.34 -13.05
CA LEU A 24 -26.07 -6.81 -12.02
C LEU A 24 -27.35 -6.21 -12.61
N SER A 25 -27.22 -5.45 -13.72
CA SER A 25 -28.34 -4.78 -14.35
C SER A 25 -29.26 -5.72 -15.14
N SER A 26 -28.71 -6.80 -15.72
CA SER A 26 -29.47 -7.73 -16.57
C SER A 26 -30.03 -8.94 -15.82
N SER A 27 -29.74 -9.10 -14.54
CA SER A 27 -30.09 -10.29 -13.73
C SER A 27 -29.58 -11.61 -14.37
N CYS A 28 -28.52 -11.53 -15.14
CA CYS A 28 -27.88 -12.67 -15.81
C CYS A 28 -26.70 -13.10 -14.97
N ASN A 29 -26.64 -14.35 -14.53
CA ASN A 29 -25.53 -14.84 -13.73
C ASN A 29 -24.35 -15.19 -14.64
N LEU A 30 -23.25 -14.44 -14.55
CA LEU A 30 -22.01 -14.68 -15.29
C LEU A 30 -20.97 -15.31 -14.35
N TYR A 31 -20.15 -16.19 -14.91
CA TYR A 31 -19.03 -16.75 -14.17
C TYR A 31 -17.83 -15.81 -14.23
N PHE A 32 -17.16 -15.64 -13.09
CA PHE A 32 -15.88 -14.95 -12.94
C PHE A 32 -14.90 -15.85 -12.21
N ASP A 33 -13.63 -15.77 -12.56
CA ASP A 33 -12.57 -16.45 -11.82
C ASP A 33 -12.30 -15.74 -10.48
N ARG A 34 -11.55 -16.42 -9.59
CA ARG A 34 -11.22 -15.86 -8.27
C ARG A 34 -10.43 -14.57 -8.39
N GLU A 35 -9.47 -14.57 -9.29
CA GLU A 35 -8.61 -13.42 -9.60
C GLU A 35 -9.45 -12.24 -10.13
N ASP A 36 -10.43 -12.48 -10.98
CA ASP A 36 -11.34 -11.44 -11.48
C ASP A 36 -12.13 -10.80 -10.32
N PHE A 37 -12.61 -11.60 -9.37
CA PHE A 37 -13.32 -11.07 -8.20
C PHE A 37 -12.39 -10.27 -7.27
N GLN A 38 -11.14 -10.69 -7.06
CA GLN A 38 -10.16 -9.92 -6.30
C GLN A 38 -9.91 -8.56 -6.94
N GLU A 39 -9.61 -8.51 -8.22
CA GLU A 39 -9.41 -7.27 -8.96
C GLU A 39 -10.64 -6.34 -8.89
N LEU A 40 -11.85 -6.89 -8.96
CA LEU A 40 -13.08 -6.11 -8.80
C LEU A 40 -13.23 -5.54 -7.39
N VAL A 41 -12.93 -6.32 -6.35
CA VAL A 41 -12.94 -5.84 -4.96
C VAL A 41 -11.92 -4.71 -4.79
N ASP A 42 -10.69 -4.89 -5.25
CA ASP A 42 -9.63 -3.90 -5.14
C ASP A 42 -9.97 -2.61 -5.90
N TYR A 43 -10.57 -2.73 -7.09
CA TYR A 43 -11.07 -1.60 -7.85
C TYR A 43 -12.12 -0.79 -7.06
N TYR A 44 -13.16 -1.44 -6.52
CA TYR A 44 -14.20 -0.73 -5.79
C TYR A 44 -13.68 -0.14 -4.48
N LEU A 45 -12.75 -0.80 -3.80
CA LEU A 45 -12.08 -0.23 -2.63
C LEU A 45 -11.23 0.99 -2.99
N SER A 46 -10.55 0.99 -4.14
CA SER A 46 -9.73 2.12 -4.60
C SER A 46 -10.54 3.39 -4.88
N ILE A 47 -11.79 3.22 -5.34
CA ILE A 47 -12.73 4.33 -5.56
C ILE A 47 -13.65 4.61 -4.35
N GLN A 48 -13.39 3.97 -3.21
CA GLN A 48 -14.14 4.14 -1.96
C GLN A 48 -15.64 3.75 -2.10
N ASP A 49 -15.94 2.71 -2.87
CA ASP A 49 -17.27 2.11 -2.98
C ASP A 49 -17.30 0.75 -2.27
N GLU A 50 -17.26 0.80 -0.95
CA GLU A 50 -17.24 -0.40 -0.10
C GLU A 50 -18.51 -1.24 -0.28
N SER A 51 -19.65 -0.60 -0.52
CA SER A 51 -20.93 -1.29 -0.76
C SER A 51 -20.90 -2.13 -2.03
N ARG A 52 -20.24 -1.62 -3.06
CA ARG A 52 -20.07 -2.38 -4.30
C ARG A 52 -19.05 -3.52 -4.12
N ALA A 53 -17.99 -3.29 -3.36
CA ALA A 53 -17.02 -4.33 -3.00
C ALA A 53 -17.69 -5.48 -2.21
N GLU A 54 -18.60 -5.18 -1.27
CA GLU A 54 -19.41 -6.20 -0.57
C GLU A 54 -20.29 -6.98 -1.56
N THR A 55 -20.94 -6.29 -2.50
CA THR A 55 -21.76 -6.94 -3.53
C THR A 55 -20.92 -7.91 -4.38
N VAL A 56 -19.71 -7.52 -4.77
CA VAL A 56 -18.77 -8.40 -5.49
C VAL A 56 -18.48 -9.66 -4.68
N LEU A 57 -18.21 -9.52 -3.37
CA LEU A 57 -17.91 -10.64 -2.49
C LEU A 57 -19.10 -11.60 -2.33
N ASP A 58 -20.34 -11.10 -2.30
CA ASP A 58 -21.53 -11.94 -2.24
C ASP A 58 -21.57 -12.89 -3.45
N TYR A 59 -21.41 -12.37 -4.66
CA TYR A 59 -21.32 -13.19 -5.88
C TYR A 59 -20.08 -14.09 -5.91
N ALA A 60 -18.96 -13.59 -5.40
CA ALA A 60 -17.71 -14.35 -5.34
C ALA A 60 -17.86 -15.59 -4.45
N PHE A 61 -18.46 -15.47 -3.28
CA PHE A 61 -18.68 -16.60 -2.38
C PHE A 61 -19.78 -17.57 -2.85
N GLU A 62 -20.75 -17.12 -3.65
CA GLU A 62 -21.67 -18.02 -4.34
C GLU A 62 -20.93 -18.95 -5.32
N GLN A 63 -19.93 -18.44 -6.03
CA GLN A 63 -19.18 -19.19 -7.03
C GLN A 63 -17.95 -19.92 -6.43
N HIS A 64 -17.29 -19.35 -5.43
CA HIS A 64 -16.06 -19.83 -4.82
C HIS A 64 -16.10 -19.82 -3.27
N PRO A 65 -16.98 -20.62 -2.63
CA PRO A 65 -17.30 -20.47 -1.20
C PRO A 65 -16.14 -20.72 -0.23
N ASN A 66 -15.08 -21.41 -0.67
CA ASN A 66 -13.97 -21.81 0.20
C ASN A 66 -12.62 -21.16 -0.19
N SER A 67 -12.63 -20.11 -1.01
CA SER A 67 -11.39 -19.46 -1.43
C SER A 67 -10.75 -18.67 -0.29
N PRO A 68 -9.51 -18.98 0.13
CA PRO A 68 -8.79 -18.19 1.12
C PRO A 68 -8.49 -16.77 0.62
N ASP A 69 -8.24 -16.61 -0.69
CA ASP A 69 -7.89 -15.34 -1.31
C ASP A 69 -9.10 -14.38 -1.26
N LEU A 70 -10.31 -14.88 -1.55
CA LEU A 70 -11.54 -14.09 -1.41
C LEU A 70 -11.86 -13.77 0.06
N LYS A 71 -11.50 -14.63 1.01
CA LYS A 71 -11.58 -14.30 2.43
C LYS A 71 -10.59 -13.20 2.83
N LEU A 72 -9.41 -13.15 2.21
CA LEU A 72 -8.47 -12.06 2.41
C LEU A 72 -9.03 -10.75 1.84
N ALA A 73 -9.61 -10.78 0.62
CA ALA A 73 -10.32 -9.64 0.05
C ALA A 73 -11.48 -9.17 0.96
N GLN A 74 -12.23 -10.11 1.56
CA GLN A 74 -13.27 -9.77 2.56
C GLN A 74 -12.67 -9.08 3.79
N ALA A 75 -11.49 -9.51 4.26
CA ALA A 75 -10.83 -8.82 5.37
C ALA A 75 -10.43 -7.39 4.99
N HIS A 76 -10.01 -7.13 3.74
CA HIS A 76 -9.75 -5.77 3.25
C HIS A 76 -11.03 -4.91 3.23
N VAL A 77 -12.16 -5.46 2.80
CA VAL A 77 -13.47 -4.76 2.86
C VAL A 77 -13.86 -4.45 4.31
N PHE A 78 -13.68 -5.39 5.24
CA PHE A 78 -13.91 -5.11 6.67
C PHE A 78 -13.01 -4.01 7.20
N ILE A 79 -11.74 -3.95 6.77
CA ILE A 79 -10.79 -2.89 7.17
C ILE A 79 -11.23 -1.53 6.62
N ALA A 80 -11.73 -1.48 5.38
CA ALA A 80 -12.26 -0.27 4.76
C ALA A 80 -13.49 0.24 5.50
N ASN A 81 -14.43 -0.65 5.81
CA ASN A 81 -15.63 -0.37 6.59
C ASN A 81 -15.38 -0.13 8.08
N ASN A 82 -14.12 -0.10 8.52
CA ASN A 82 -13.71 0.04 9.92
C ASN A 82 -14.25 -1.05 10.86
N LEU A 83 -14.62 -2.23 10.32
CA LEU A 83 -15.01 -3.43 11.06
C LEU A 83 -13.75 -4.20 11.50
N LEU A 84 -12.95 -3.55 12.37
CA LEU A 84 -11.58 -3.99 12.66
C LEU A 84 -11.51 -5.30 13.45
N MET A 85 -12.52 -5.62 14.25
CA MET A 85 -12.52 -6.85 15.02
C MET A 85 -12.90 -8.05 14.16
N GLU A 86 -13.86 -7.88 13.27
CA GLU A 86 -14.28 -8.87 12.27
C GLU A 86 -13.11 -9.18 11.32
N ALA A 87 -12.44 -8.15 10.82
CA ALA A 87 -11.23 -8.31 10.02
C ALA A 87 -10.14 -9.10 10.76
N LEU A 88 -9.89 -8.75 12.03
CA LEU A 88 -8.85 -9.40 12.82
C LEU A 88 -9.15 -10.88 13.08
N ASP A 89 -10.40 -11.23 13.33
CA ASP A 89 -10.78 -12.62 13.58
C ASP A 89 -10.68 -13.46 12.30
N LEU A 90 -11.11 -12.92 11.16
CA LEU A 90 -10.94 -13.56 9.85
C LEU A 90 -9.45 -13.74 9.48
N LEU A 91 -8.62 -12.70 9.70
CA LEU A 91 -7.19 -12.76 9.42
C LEU A 91 -6.44 -13.73 10.34
N LYS A 92 -6.89 -13.95 11.58
CA LYS A 92 -6.33 -14.99 12.46
C LYS A 92 -6.68 -16.41 11.94
N GLU A 93 -7.92 -16.62 11.46
CA GLU A 93 -8.30 -17.88 10.81
C GLU A 93 -7.40 -18.14 9.59
N LEU A 94 -7.25 -17.15 8.71
CA LEU A 94 -6.41 -17.26 7.52
C LEU A 94 -4.94 -17.53 7.85
N GLU A 95 -4.37 -16.86 8.87
CA GLU A 95 -2.98 -17.10 9.32
C GLU A 95 -2.78 -18.56 9.80
N THR A 96 -3.80 -19.21 10.38
CA THR A 96 -3.68 -20.63 10.75
C THR A 96 -3.63 -21.56 9.53
N LEU A 97 -4.25 -21.15 8.43
CA LEU A 97 -4.26 -21.91 7.17
C LEU A 97 -3.02 -21.63 6.33
N GLN A 98 -2.55 -20.39 6.34
CA GLN A 98 -1.44 -19.88 5.53
C GLN A 98 -0.47 -19.05 6.40
N PRO A 99 0.33 -19.68 7.29
CA PRO A 99 1.14 -18.96 8.28
C PRO A 99 2.29 -18.13 7.68
N ASP A 100 2.70 -18.43 6.45
CA ASP A 100 3.77 -17.75 5.73
C ASP A 100 3.26 -16.78 4.64
N ASN A 101 1.95 -16.53 4.57
CA ASN A 101 1.40 -15.56 3.65
C ASN A 101 1.66 -14.13 4.17
N GLY A 102 2.50 -13.39 3.43
CA GLY A 102 2.93 -12.03 3.78
C GLY A 102 1.78 -11.02 3.75
N GLU A 103 0.84 -11.17 2.83
CA GLU A 103 -0.32 -10.27 2.70
C GLU A 103 -1.25 -10.35 3.91
N ILE A 104 -1.49 -11.56 4.41
CA ILE A 104 -2.26 -11.75 5.67
C ILE A 104 -1.57 -11.06 6.83
N LEU A 105 -0.23 -11.15 6.91
CA LEU A 105 0.55 -10.49 7.95
C LEU A 105 0.50 -8.97 7.81
N MET A 106 0.57 -8.44 6.58
CA MET A 106 0.43 -7.01 6.29
C MET A 106 -0.98 -6.51 6.68
N ALA A 107 -2.03 -7.20 6.27
CA ALA A 107 -3.41 -6.85 6.61
C ALA A 107 -3.62 -6.83 8.14
N LYS A 108 -3.09 -7.83 8.88
CA LYS A 108 -3.11 -7.83 10.35
C LYS A 108 -2.34 -6.66 10.95
N GLY A 109 -1.17 -6.33 10.40
CA GLY A 109 -0.40 -5.17 10.80
C GLY A 109 -1.20 -3.88 10.63
N SER A 110 -1.89 -3.72 9.51
CA SER A 110 -2.75 -2.58 9.20
C SER A 110 -3.94 -2.48 10.17
N VAL A 111 -4.58 -3.60 10.52
CA VAL A 111 -5.63 -3.62 11.55
C VAL A 111 -5.08 -3.18 12.90
N TYR A 112 -3.95 -3.72 13.35
CA TYR A 112 -3.33 -3.30 14.61
C TYR A 112 -2.91 -1.83 14.60
N SER A 113 -2.47 -1.30 13.45
CA SER A 113 -2.16 0.12 13.27
C SER A 113 -3.41 0.99 13.48
N LYS A 114 -4.53 0.66 12.81
CA LYS A 114 -5.82 1.35 12.99
C LYS A 114 -6.34 1.26 14.44
N LEU A 115 -6.12 0.13 15.13
CA LEU A 115 -6.42 -0.05 16.55
C LEU A 115 -5.43 0.66 17.49
N LYS A 116 -4.41 1.34 16.95
CA LYS A 116 -3.32 2.02 17.67
C LYS A 116 -2.49 1.10 18.60
N ILE A 117 -2.37 -0.17 18.22
CA ILE A 117 -1.55 -1.18 18.92
C ILE A 117 -0.21 -1.33 18.20
N LYS A 118 0.66 -0.31 18.35
CA LYS A 118 1.95 -0.13 17.66
C LYS A 118 2.81 -1.40 17.64
N ASP A 119 3.05 -2.00 18.80
CA ASP A 119 3.99 -3.12 18.90
C ASP A 119 3.54 -4.34 18.11
N LYS A 120 2.23 -4.60 18.09
CA LYS A 120 1.66 -5.70 17.30
C LYS A 120 1.69 -5.39 15.80
N ALA A 121 1.41 -4.14 15.40
CA ALA A 121 1.51 -3.72 14.02
C ALA A 121 2.93 -3.93 13.48
N ILE A 122 3.94 -3.38 14.17
CA ILE A 122 5.35 -3.54 13.80
C ILE A 122 5.78 -5.02 13.79
N ALA A 123 5.32 -5.82 14.75
CA ALA A 123 5.64 -7.25 14.79
C ALA A 123 5.07 -8.01 13.57
N CYS A 124 3.85 -7.67 13.14
CA CYS A 124 3.24 -8.24 11.94
C CYS A 124 4.00 -7.83 10.68
N PHE A 125 4.28 -6.53 10.50
CA PHE A 125 5.05 -6.05 9.35
C PHE A 125 6.45 -6.66 9.27
N LYS A 126 7.16 -6.79 10.41
CA LYS A 126 8.47 -7.47 10.43
C LYS A 126 8.40 -8.92 9.98
N LYS A 127 7.32 -9.62 10.27
CA LYS A 127 7.11 -11.00 9.80
C LYS A 127 6.74 -11.08 8.32
N ALA A 128 6.16 -10.01 7.76
CA ALA A 128 5.77 -9.94 6.35
C ALA A 128 6.98 -9.70 5.42
N ILE A 129 8.07 -9.09 5.91
CA ILE A 129 9.29 -8.87 5.13
C ILE A 129 9.76 -10.21 4.56
N ASP A 130 10.19 -10.21 3.30
CA ASP A 130 10.61 -11.38 2.53
C ASP A 130 9.52 -12.46 2.29
N LYS A 131 8.26 -12.13 2.60
CA LYS A 131 7.11 -13.01 2.37
C LYS A 131 6.06 -12.39 1.42
N VAL A 132 6.33 -11.21 0.93
CA VAL A 132 5.53 -10.48 -0.07
C VAL A 132 6.36 -10.29 -1.32
N GLU A 133 5.72 -9.99 -2.42
CA GLU A 133 6.39 -9.70 -3.68
C GLU A 133 7.14 -8.37 -3.63
N PHE A 134 6.53 -7.36 -2.99
CA PHE A 134 7.05 -6.00 -2.91
C PHE A 134 7.33 -5.60 -1.46
N ASN A 135 8.61 -5.65 -1.06
CA ASN A 135 9.03 -5.29 0.29
C ASN A 135 8.92 -3.79 0.57
N GLU A 136 8.96 -2.93 -0.47
CA GLU A 136 8.79 -1.49 -0.32
C GLU A 136 7.48 -1.12 0.38
N ASP A 137 6.37 -1.83 0.09
CA ASP A 137 5.09 -1.62 0.74
C ASP A 137 5.15 -1.90 2.25
N VAL A 138 5.81 -3.00 2.61
CA VAL A 138 6.00 -3.35 4.04
C VAL A 138 6.82 -2.29 4.76
N TYR A 139 7.92 -1.85 4.14
CA TYR A 139 8.76 -0.80 4.71
C TYR A 139 8.01 0.52 4.82
N PHE A 140 7.19 0.87 3.82
CA PHE A 140 6.33 2.04 3.87
C PHE A 140 5.35 1.99 5.05
N LEU A 141 4.62 0.87 5.22
CA LEU A 141 3.69 0.69 6.33
C LEU A 141 4.40 0.78 7.70
N MET A 142 5.62 0.25 7.80
CA MET A 142 6.43 0.41 9.00
C MET A 142 6.82 1.85 9.23
N ALA A 143 7.24 2.58 8.21
CA ALA A 143 7.59 3.99 8.29
C ALA A 143 6.40 4.82 8.76
N MET A 144 5.23 4.63 8.15
CA MET A 144 3.98 5.28 8.56
C MET A 144 3.62 4.99 10.02
N GLN A 145 3.84 3.75 10.49
CA GLN A 145 3.60 3.39 11.88
C GLN A 145 4.54 4.16 12.84
N TYR A 146 5.81 4.36 12.47
CA TYR A 146 6.73 5.19 13.26
C TYR A 146 6.37 6.67 13.18
N GLN A 147 6.01 7.19 12.01
CA GLN A 147 5.60 8.57 11.80
C GLN A 147 4.35 8.94 12.61
N HIS A 148 3.32 8.09 12.64
CA HIS A 148 2.14 8.26 13.50
C HIS A 148 2.47 8.34 14.99
N ASN A 149 3.61 7.79 15.41
CA ASN A 149 4.10 7.87 16.78
C ASN A 149 5.15 8.97 16.97
N MET A 150 5.31 9.88 16.01
CA MET A 150 6.28 10.99 16.03
C MET A 150 7.75 10.52 16.14
N ASP A 151 8.02 9.26 15.80
CA ASP A 151 9.36 8.69 15.77
C ASP A 151 9.93 8.85 14.35
N TYR A 152 10.21 10.11 14.01
CA TYR A 152 10.59 10.48 12.64
C TYR A 152 11.93 9.90 12.20
N GLU A 153 12.85 9.65 13.13
CA GLU A 153 14.13 9.03 12.80
C GLU A 153 13.95 7.58 12.29
N ASN A 154 13.13 6.79 12.99
CA ASN A 154 12.81 5.46 12.52
C ASN A 154 11.93 5.49 11.26
N ALA A 155 11.02 6.47 11.14
CA ALA A 155 10.24 6.66 9.92
C ALA A 155 11.14 6.91 8.71
N ILE A 156 12.10 7.85 8.80
CA ILE A 156 13.10 8.11 7.75
C ILE A 156 13.86 6.83 7.37
N LYS A 157 14.31 6.07 8.38
CA LYS A 157 15.03 4.82 8.16
C LYS A 157 14.23 3.82 7.33
N TYR A 158 12.93 3.68 7.59
CA TYR A 158 12.09 2.69 6.87
C TYR A 158 11.62 3.23 5.52
N HIS A 159 11.34 4.52 5.36
CA HIS A 159 11.14 5.13 4.04
C HIS A 159 12.39 4.99 3.16
N SER A 160 13.59 5.21 3.73
CA SER A 160 14.85 4.99 3.00
C SER A 160 15.03 3.53 2.57
N LYS A 161 14.53 2.56 3.34
CA LYS A 161 14.54 1.16 2.93
C LYS A 161 13.56 0.89 1.79
N ALA A 162 12.34 1.44 1.86
CA ALA A 162 11.37 1.34 0.78
C ALA A 162 11.95 1.89 -0.54
N LEU A 163 12.62 3.05 -0.48
CA LEU A 163 13.25 3.68 -1.64
C LEU A 163 14.51 2.95 -2.15
N LYS A 164 15.16 2.13 -1.31
CA LYS A 164 16.24 1.24 -1.78
C LYS A 164 15.71 0.03 -2.55
N GLU A 165 14.54 -0.51 -2.15
CA GLU A 165 13.88 -1.58 -2.92
C GLU A 165 13.31 -1.01 -4.24
N ASN A 166 12.64 0.16 -4.15
CA ASN A 166 12.05 0.84 -5.31
C ASN A 166 12.32 2.35 -5.26
N PRO A 167 13.33 2.86 -6.00
CA PRO A 167 13.69 4.28 -6.00
C PRO A 167 12.60 5.22 -6.54
N LEU A 168 11.59 4.69 -7.25
CA LEU A 168 10.45 5.44 -7.79
C LEU A 168 9.21 5.37 -6.90
N PHE A 169 9.31 4.81 -5.70
CA PHE A 169 8.16 4.68 -4.81
C PHE A 169 7.72 6.04 -4.26
N GLU A 170 6.86 6.71 -5.01
CA GLU A 170 6.43 8.11 -4.80
C GLU A 170 5.86 8.36 -3.41
N LEU A 171 5.10 7.40 -2.85
CA LEU A 171 4.54 7.52 -1.50
C LEU A 171 5.63 7.75 -0.46
N SER A 172 6.72 6.97 -0.51
CA SER A 172 7.85 7.16 0.40
C SER A 172 8.63 8.44 0.11
N LEU A 173 8.76 8.86 -1.15
CA LEU A 173 9.40 10.12 -1.52
C LEU A 173 8.67 11.33 -0.96
N TYR A 174 7.33 11.27 -0.91
CA TYR A 174 6.51 12.33 -0.34
C TYR A 174 6.59 12.35 1.20
N GLU A 175 6.40 11.20 1.83
CA GLU A 175 6.30 11.09 3.28
C GLU A 175 7.65 11.32 3.99
N ILE A 176 8.78 10.89 3.41
CA ILE A 176 10.10 11.10 3.99
C ILE A 176 10.45 12.58 4.08
N ASN A 177 9.96 13.39 3.13
CA ASN A 177 10.13 14.84 3.13
C ASN A 177 9.50 15.47 4.38
N THR A 178 8.27 15.04 4.71
CA THR A 178 7.57 15.45 5.93
C THR A 178 8.35 15.05 7.19
N CYS A 179 8.95 13.88 7.20
CA CYS A 179 9.77 13.42 8.34
C CYS A 179 11.03 14.29 8.52
N PHE A 180 11.72 14.65 7.43
CA PHE A 180 12.87 15.56 7.49
C PHE A 180 12.47 16.95 7.97
N ASP A 181 11.33 17.47 7.54
CA ASP A 181 10.77 18.74 8.03
C ASP A 181 10.54 18.71 9.54
N CYS A 182 9.96 17.62 10.04
CA CYS A 182 9.69 17.45 11.47
C CYS A 182 10.96 17.31 12.33
N THR A 183 12.03 16.73 11.78
CA THR A 183 13.31 16.62 12.49
C THR A 183 14.14 17.90 12.42
N GLY A 184 13.95 18.71 11.37
CA GLY A 184 14.76 19.90 11.11
C GLY A 184 16.20 19.58 10.67
N ASP A 185 16.54 18.33 10.41
CA ASP A 185 17.89 17.91 9.98
C ASP A 185 18.01 18.01 8.46
N PHE A 186 18.04 19.26 7.96
CA PHE A 186 18.14 19.54 6.53
C PHE A 186 19.46 19.06 5.92
N SER A 187 20.54 19.03 6.69
CA SER A 187 21.83 18.52 6.21
C SER A 187 21.73 17.03 5.86
N LYS A 188 21.06 16.24 6.71
CA LYS A 188 20.83 14.81 6.47
C LYS A 188 19.89 14.59 5.29
N ALA A 189 18.85 15.44 5.17
CA ALA A 189 17.92 15.39 4.04
C ALA A 189 18.64 15.66 2.71
N ILE A 190 19.49 16.70 2.65
CA ILE A 190 20.29 17.04 1.48
C ILE A 190 21.19 15.87 1.08
N SER A 191 21.93 15.27 2.02
CA SER A 191 22.77 14.10 1.73
C SER A 191 21.94 12.94 1.18
N PHE A 192 20.80 12.67 1.79
CA PHE A 192 19.89 11.59 1.37
C PHE A 192 19.39 11.77 -0.07
N TYR A 193 18.88 12.98 -0.41
CA TYR A 193 18.37 13.24 -1.76
C TYR A 193 19.49 13.29 -2.80
N THR A 194 20.70 13.74 -2.42
CA THR A 194 21.87 13.71 -3.32
C THR A 194 22.22 12.26 -3.68
N GLU A 195 22.30 11.37 -2.70
CA GLU A 195 22.54 9.93 -2.95
C GLU A 195 21.45 9.32 -3.84
N LEU A 196 20.18 9.64 -3.57
CA LEU A 196 19.04 9.13 -4.33
C LEU A 196 19.07 9.60 -5.81
N ILE A 197 19.46 10.85 -6.05
CA ILE A 197 19.61 11.42 -7.40
C ILE A 197 20.81 10.82 -8.13
N ASP A 198 21.90 10.51 -7.42
CA ASP A 198 23.04 9.84 -8.02
C ASP A 198 22.66 8.43 -8.53
N GLU A 199 21.75 7.73 -7.82
CA GLU A 199 21.21 6.44 -8.25
C GLU A 199 20.14 6.58 -9.35
N ASN A 200 19.28 7.60 -9.26
CA ASN A 200 18.22 7.88 -10.23
C ASN A 200 18.14 9.37 -10.63
N PRO A 201 18.96 9.79 -11.61
CA PRO A 201 19.04 11.21 -12.02
C PRO A 201 17.76 11.77 -12.64
N TYR A 202 16.80 10.93 -13.02
CA TYR A 202 15.57 11.35 -13.70
C TYR A 202 14.38 11.49 -12.75
N SER A 203 14.55 11.31 -11.44
CA SER A 203 13.49 11.51 -10.46
C SER A 203 13.21 13.00 -10.24
N GLU A 204 12.19 13.53 -10.89
CA GLU A 204 11.76 14.93 -10.72
C GLU A 204 11.41 15.23 -9.26
N THR A 205 10.73 14.31 -8.59
CA THR A 205 10.36 14.45 -7.17
C THR A 205 11.58 14.54 -6.26
N ALA A 206 12.62 13.73 -6.52
CA ALA A 206 13.86 13.80 -5.73
C ALA A 206 14.59 15.14 -5.92
N TRP A 207 14.68 15.64 -7.15
CA TRP A 207 15.24 16.96 -7.43
C TRP A 207 14.46 18.08 -6.77
N PHE A 208 13.13 18.06 -6.87
CA PHE A 208 12.27 19.05 -6.20
C PHE A 208 12.47 19.05 -4.69
N ASN A 209 12.53 17.87 -4.09
CA ASN A 209 12.72 17.70 -2.65
C ASN A 209 14.12 18.19 -2.22
N LEU A 210 15.18 17.89 -3.00
CA LEU A 210 16.53 18.40 -2.75
C LEU A 210 16.56 19.93 -2.75
N GLY A 211 15.98 20.55 -3.77
CA GLY A 211 15.88 22.03 -3.86
C GLY A 211 15.12 22.62 -2.66
N THR A 212 14.04 21.96 -2.24
CA THR A 212 13.27 22.37 -1.07
C THR A 212 14.09 22.30 0.22
N MET A 213 14.90 21.23 0.41
CA MET A 213 15.75 21.07 1.58
C MET A 213 16.90 22.10 1.61
N HIS A 214 17.48 22.43 0.46
CA HIS A 214 18.45 23.52 0.35
C HIS A 214 17.85 24.87 0.72
N ALA A 215 16.64 25.17 0.24
CA ALA A 215 15.94 26.41 0.58
C ALA A 215 15.66 26.51 2.09
N LYS A 216 15.21 25.42 2.73
CA LYS A 216 14.95 25.36 4.18
C LYS A 216 16.23 25.38 5.00
N GLY A 217 17.31 24.81 4.50
CA GLY A 217 18.63 24.83 5.13
C GLY A 217 19.41 26.15 4.92
N GLU A 218 18.77 27.19 4.33
CA GLU A 218 19.37 28.48 4.02
C GLU A 218 20.56 28.44 3.04
N THR A 219 20.67 27.34 2.26
CA THR A 219 21.69 27.17 1.20
C THR A 219 21.12 27.54 -0.17
N TYR A 220 20.62 28.78 -0.28
CA TYR A 220 19.81 29.26 -1.43
C TYR A 220 20.52 29.15 -2.80
N ASP A 221 21.84 29.31 -2.84
CA ASP A 221 22.60 29.20 -4.09
C ASP A 221 22.52 27.79 -4.71
N GLN A 222 22.25 26.78 -3.90
CA GLN A 222 22.13 25.38 -4.32
C GLN A 222 20.67 24.93 -4.50
N ALA A 223 19.71 25.76 -4.08
CA ALA A 223 18.29 25.48 -4.24
C ALA A 223 17.77 25.75 -5.65
N VAL A 224 18.56 26.42 -6.50
CA VAL A 224 18.19 26.93 -7.84
C VAL A 224 18.68 25.98 -8.96
N LEU A 225 19.24 24.83 -8.65
CA LEU A 225 19.65 23.82 -9.62
C LEU A 225 18.46 22.97 -10.06
#